data_775228966f346cfa7a8363e2f1ee4bc3
#
_entry.id   775228966f346cfa7a8363e2f1ee4bc3
#
_cell.length_a   1.000
_cell.length_b   1.000
_cell.length_c   1.000
_cell.angle_alpha   90.00
_cell.angle_beta   90.00
_cell.angle_gamma   90.00
#
_symmetry.space_group_name_H-M   'P 1'
#
loop_
_entity.id
_entity.type
_entity.pdbx_description
1 polymer ?
#
loop_
_entity_poly.entity_id
_entity_poly.type
_entity_poly.pdbx_seq_one_letter_code
_entity_poly.pdbx_strand_id
1 'polypeptide(L)'
;MKNEVKKVVLAYSGGLDTSIILKWLQDEYNCEVVTFTADIGQGEELEPARKKALSLGIKEENIFIKDLRDEFVKDYVFPMFRANAIYEGEYLLGTSIARPLIAKTQAQIALQTGADAVSHGATGKGNDQVRFELGYLAFNPDLKIIAPWREWDLNSREKLLAYAQKHGIDISKKKGKSPYSMDANLLHISYEGLVLEDPAHAPEEDMWRWSKSPKDAPNESEIIELDFQKGDLVAINGEKLSPAGLLTKLNELGCKHGIGRLDIVENRYVGMKSRGCYETPGGTILLKAHRALESITLDREAAHLKDELMPKYASLIYNGYWFSPERMMLQALIDESQIHANGRVKLELYKGNVMVIGRESANDSLFNAAYCTFEDDEVYNQKDAAGFIKLNALRFIIAGKNGRKF
;
A
#
# COMPACT_ATOMS: atom_id res chain seq x y z
N MET A 1 27.29 19.03 -15.46
CA MET A 1 26.42 18.24 -14.53
C MET A 1 26.75 16.75 -14.53
N LYS A 2 26.86 16.03 -15.66
CA LYS A 2 27.22 14.60 -15.63
C LYS A 2 28.59 14.32 -14.98
N ASN A 3 29.60 15.11 -15.23
CA ASN A 3 30.97 14.95 -14.68
C ASN A 3 31.11 15.33 -13.18
N GLU A 4 30.05 15.78 -12.53
CA GLU A 4 30.08 16.17 -11.12
C GLU A 4 29.54 15.09 -10.19
N VAL A 5 28.97 14.01 -10.72
CA VAL A 5 28.50 12.86 -9.94
C VAL A 5 29.62 11.84 -9.87
N LYS A 6 30.08 11.52 -8.67
CA LYS A 6 31.16 10.55 -8.41
C LYS A 6 30.65 9.19 -7.97
N LYS A 7 29.53 9.19 -7.23
CA LYS A 7 28.94 7.97 -6.71
C LYS A 7 27.41 8.09 -6.68
N VAL A 8 26.70 7.04 -7.13
CA VAL A 8 25.24 6.99 -7.19
C VAL A 8 24.71 5.73 -6.51
N VAL A 9 23.67 5.85 -5.71
CA VAL A 9 22.89 4.71 -5.21
C VAL A 9 21.72 4.46 -6.14
N LEU A 10 21.66 3.27 -6.72
CA LEU A 10 20.57 2.83 -7.61
C LEU A 10 19.59 1.94 -6.87
N ALA A 11 18.29 2.26 -6.90
CA ALA A 11 17.23 1.32 -6.55
C ALA A 11 17.23 0.16 -7.58
N TYR A 12 17.66 -1.02 -7.14
CA TYR A 12 18.02 -2.12 -8.03
C TYR A 12 17.17 -3.36 -7.75
N SER A 13 16.40 -3.78 -8.72
CA SER A 13 15.57 -5.00 -8.63
C SER A 13 16.22 -6.23 -9.25
N GLY A 14 17.38 -6.09 -9.91
CA GLY A 14 17.98 -7.16 -10.72
C GLY A 14 17.21 -7.47 -12.02
N GLY A 15 16.14 -6.74 -12.31
CA GLY A 15 15.40 -6.81 -13.57
C GLY A 15 16.19 -6.28 -14.77
N LEU A 16 15.63 -6.43 -15.98
CA LEU A 16 16.29 -5.97 -17.21
C LEU A 16 16.52 -4.46 -17.16
N ASP A 17 15.48 -3.69 -16.86
CA ASP A 17 15.53 -2.22 -16.92
C ASP A 17 16.56 -1.66 -15.92
N THR A 18 16.53 -2.12 -14.66
CA THR A 18 17.48 -1.66 -13.64
C THR A 18 18.91 -2.11 -13.93
N SER A 19 19.11 -3.24 -14.62
CA SER A 19 20.44 -3.68 -15.05
C SER A 19 20.98 -2.84 -16.21
N ILE A 20 20.12 -2.41 -17.12
CA ILE A 20 20.47 -1.45 -18.18
C ILE A 20 20.81 -0.09 -17.56
N ILE A 21 20.00 0.38 -16.61
CA ILE A 21 20.25 1.63 -15.87
C ILE A 21 21.60 1.60 -15.17
N LEU A 22 21.91 0.49 -14.48
CA LEU A 22 23.19 0.31 -13.81
C LEU A 22 24.35 0.53 -14.79
N LYS A 23 24.33 -0.15 -15.92
CA LYS A 23 25.40 -0.04 -16.93
C LYS A 23 25.42 1.35 -17.56
N TRP A 24 24.28 1.94 -17.85
CA TRP A 24 24.16 3.28 -18.39
C TRP A 24 24.75 4.34 -17.44
N LEU A 25 24.50 4.22 -16.12
CA LEU A 25 25.08 5.12 -15.12
C LEU A 25 26.63 5.03 -15.12
N GLN A 26 27.18 3.82 -15.22
CA GLN A 26 28.64 3.63 -15.32
C GLN A 26 29.22 4.30 -16.55
N ASP A 27 28.56 4.14 -17.71
CA ASP A 27 29.09 4.61 -18.99
C ASP A 27 28.90 6.12 -19.19
N GLU A 28 27.70 6.66 -18.86
CA GLU A 28 27.34 8.05 -19.12
C GLU A 28 27.82 9.04 -18.05
N TYR A 29 27.87 8.60 -16.79
CA TYR A 29 28.30 9.44 -15.69
C TYR A 29 29.76 9.14 -15.26
N ASN A 30 30.34 8.05 -15.74
CA ASN A 30 31.67 7.58 -15.32
C ASN A 30 31.80 7.58 -13.79
N CYS A 31 30.79 7.11 -13.09
CA CYS A 31 30.67 7.15 -11.63
C CYS A 31 30.65 5.75 -11.02
N GLU A 32 30.96 5.68 -9.74
CA GLU A 32 30.78 4.47 -8.95
C GLU A 32 29.29 4.24 -8.68
N VAL A 33 28.81 3.01 -8.91
CA VAL A 33 27.41 2.64 -8.66
C VAL A 33 27.34 1.74 -7.43
N VAL A 34 26.47 2.12 -6.50
CA VAL A 34 26.03 1.33 -5.36
C VAL A 34 24.63 0.80 -5.67
N THR A 35 24.38 -0.48 -5.50
CA THR A 35 23.04 -1.07 -5.69
C THR A 35 22.34 -1.25 -4.36
N PHE A 36 21.07 -0.92 -4.32
CA PHE A 36 20.20 -1.15 -3.18
C PHE A 36 18.96 -1.94 -3.59
N THR A 37 18.76 -3.08 -2.97
CA THR A 37 17.58 -3.94 -3.11
C THR A 37 16.85 -4.03 -1.76
N ALA A 38 15.61 -3.61 -1.72
CA ALA A 38 14.75 -3.76 -0.56
C ALA A 38 14.03 -5.11 -0.61
N ASP A 39 14.10 -5.88 0.47
CA ASP A 39 13.17 -6.98 0.71
C ASP A 39 11.96 -6.43 1.49
N ILE A 40 10.84 -6.30 0.81
CA ILE A 40 9.55 -5.89 1.36
C ILE A 40 8.49 -6.99 1.14
N GLY A 41 8.94 -8.24 0.93
CA GLY A 41 8.10 -9.41 0.74
C GLY A 41 7.56 -9.59 -0.68
N GLN A 42 8.34 -9.18 -1.69
CA GLN A 42 8.00 -9.34 -3.11
C GLN A 42 8.05 -10.80 -3.61
N GLY A 43 8.50 -11.75 -2.76
CA GLY A 43 8.55 -13.18 -3.09
C GLY A 43 9.62 -13.56 -4.12
N GLU A 44 10.47 -12.63 -4.54
CA GLU A 44 11.61 -12.92 -5.42
C GLU A 44 12.84 -13.30 -4.61
N GLU A 45 13.65 -14.21 -5.16
CA GLU A 45 14.95 -14.52 -4.59
C GLU A 45 15.90 -13.33 -4.75
N LEU A 46 16.41 -12.79 -3.66
CA LEU A 46 17.31 -11.62 -3.63
C LEU A 46 18.70 -11.95 -4.14
N GLU A 47 19.13 -13.19 -3.97
CA GLU A 47 20.45 -13.66 -4.40
C GLU A 47 20.69 -13.55 -5.93
N PRO A 48 19.72 -13.77 -6.82
CA PRO A 48 19.87 -13.47 -8.24
C PRO A 48 20.16 -12.00 -8.56
N ALA A 49 19.58 -11.06 -7.81
CA ALA A 49 19.87 -9.63 -7.98
C ALA A 49 21.32 -9.33 -7.61
N ARG A 50 21.81 -9.88 -6.48
CA ARG A 50 23.19 -9.76 -6.04
C ARG A 50 24.19 -10.31 -7.07
N LYS A 51 23.97 -11.55 -7.52
CA LYS A 51 24.82 -12.19 -8.55
C LYS A 51 24.89 -11.37 -9.83
N LYS A 52 23.76 -10.79 -10.24
CA LYS A 52 23.70 -9.97 -11.44
C LYS A 52 24.43 -8.63 -11.27
N ALA A 53 24.33 -8.00 -10.10
CA ALA A 53 25.10 -6.79 -9.79
C ALA A 53 26.62 -7.08 -9.83
N LEU A 54 27.07 -8.18 -9.23
CA LEU A 54 28.48 -8.63 -9.29
C LEU A 54 28.94 -8.87 -10.73
N SER A 55 28.11 -9.53 -11.56
CA SER A 55 28.45 -9.79 -12.98
C SER A 55 28.55 -8.52 -13.82
N LEU A 56 27.90 -7.43 -13.39
CA LEU A 56 27.99 -6.10 -14.00
C LEU A 56 29.10 -5.23 -13.40
N GLY A 57 30.01 -5.83 -12.62
CA GLY A 57 31.22 -5.17 -12.09
C GLY A 57 31.00 -4.37 -10.80
N ILE A 58 29.87 -4.52 -10.13
CA ILE A 58 29.67 -3.90 -8.82
C ILE A 58 30.48 -4.67 -7.77
N LYS A 59 31.25 -3.95 -6.96
CA LYS A 59 31.98 -4.54 -5.85
C LYS A 59 31.04 -4.99 -4.74
N GLU A 60 31.40 -6.05 -4.02
CA GLU A 60 30.60 -6.63 -2.95
C GLU A 60 30.19 -5.61 -1.89
N GLU A 61 31.10 -4.74 -1.48
CA GLU A 61 30.86 -3.67 -0.50
C GLU A 61 29.85 -2.61 -0.96
N ASN A 62 29.54 -2.56 -2.25
CA ASN A 62 28.59 -1.64 -2.88
C ASN A 62 27.23 -2.30 -3.19
N ILE A 63 26.99 -3.51 -2.69
CA ILE A 63 25.73 -4.21 -2.88
C ILE A 63 25.00 -4.27 -1.55
N PHE A 64 23.92 -3.53 -1.43
CA PHE A 64 23.06 -3.47 -0.25
C PHE A 64 21.76 -4.21 -0.49
N ILE A 65 21.51 -5.24 0.31
CA ILE A 65 20.23 -5.92 0.38
C ILE A 65 19.73 -5.78 1.81
N LYS A 66 18.53 -5.20 2.00
CA LYS A 66 17.98 -4.92 3.32
C LYS A 66 16.64 -5.63 3.47
N ASP A 67 16.50 -6.44 4.53
CA ASP A 67 15.20 -6.94 4.96
C ASP A 67 14.44 -5.81 5.67
N LEU A 68 13.38 -5.34 5.04
CA LEU A 68 12.55 -4.23 5.52
C LEU A 68 11.10 -4.67 5.76
N ARG A 69 10.82 -5.98 5.77
CA ARG A 69 9.46 -6.51 5.84
C ARG A 69 8.73 -6.09 7.11
N ASP A 70 9.36 -6.21 8.27
CA ASP A 70 8.73 -5.81 9.53
C ASP A 70 8.56 -4.28 9.64
N GLU A 71 9.58 -3.48 9.22
CA GLU A 71 9.47 -2.02 9.15
C GLU A 71 8.36 -1.60 8.19
N PHE A 72 8.26 -2.24 7.03
CA PHE A 72 7.21 -1.96 6.04
C PHE A 72 5.81 -2.12 6.62
N VAL A 73 5.57 -3.23 7.31
CA VAL A 73 4.23 -3.47 7.87
C VAL A 73 3.96 -2.59 9.08
N LYS A 74 4.90 -2.51 10.03
CA LYS A 74 4.73 -1.79 11.28
C LYS A 74 4.62 -0.27 11.10
N ASP A 75 5.54 0.31 10.30
CA ASP A 75 5.72 1.76 10.26
C ASP A 75 5.06 2.43 9.04
N TYR A 76 4.55 1.63 8.08
CA TYR A 76 3.89 2.13 6.87
C TYR A 76 2.50 1.54 6.68
N VAL A 77 2.36 0.20 6.66
CA VAL A 77 1.08 -0.46 6.40
C VAL A 77 0.11 -0.24 7.57
N PHE A 78 0.50 -0.55 8.81
CA PHE A 78 -0.40 -0.38 9.96
C PHE A 78 -0.86 1.08 10.16
N PRO A 79 0.01 2.11 10.14
CA PRO A 79 -0.45 3.50 10.20
C PRO A 79 -1.47 3.86 9.11
N MET A 80 -1.30 3.34 7.91
CA MET A 80 -2.24 3.53 6.81
C MET A 80 -3.58 2.83 7.08
N PHE A 81 -3.56 1.62 7.65
CA PHE A 81 -4.78 0.88 8.01
C PHE A 81 -5.51 1.48 9.22
N ARG A 82 -4.80 2.09 10.19
CA ARG A 82 -5.45 2.89 11.24
C ARG A 82 -6.31 4.01 10.67
N ALA A 83 -5.91 4.58 9.53
CA ALA A 83 -6.71 5.57 8.80
C ALA A 83 -7.86 4.95 7.99
N ASN A 84 -7.96 3.63 7.86
CA ASN A 84 -8.80 2.93 6.88
C ASN A 84 -8.59 3.46 5.45
N ALA A 85 -7.35 3.78 5.07
CA ALA A 85 -7.05 4.48 3.83
C ALA A 85 -7.39 3.63 2.60
N ILE A 86 -8.25 4.18 1.76
CA ILE A 86 -8.68 3.60 0.48
C ILE A 86 -8.64 4.72 -0.57
N TYR A 87 -7.88 4.51 -1.65
CA TYR A 87 -7.87 5.46 -2.76
C TYR A 87 -9.01 5.13 -3.73
N GLU A 88 -9.77 6.16 -4.09
CA GLU A 88 -10.93 6.06 -5.01
C GLU A 88 -11.94 4.96 -4.64
N GLY A 89 -12.10 4.70 -3.34
CA GLY A 89 -13.11 3.79 -2.80
C GLY A 89 -12.72 2.31 -2.78
N GLU A 90 -11.62 1.90 -3.41
CA GLU A 90 -11.29 0.47 -3.58
C GLU A 90 -9.80 0.14 -3.39
N TYR A 91 -8.88 0.99 -3.84
CA TYR A 91 -7.46 0.66 -3.90
C TYR A 91 -6.76 0.84 -2.55
N LEU A 92 -6.15 -0.24 -2.04
CA LEU A 92 -5.44 -0.29 -0.74
C LEU A 92 -3.98 0.17 -0.79
N LEU A 93 -3.58 0.95 -1.81
CA LEU A 93 -2.35 1.73 -1.87
C LEU A 93 -1.02 0.92 -1.83
N GLY A 94 -1.03 -0.37 -2.11
CA GLY A 94 0.13 -1.24 -1.90
C GLY A 94 1.42 -0.80 -2.62
N THR A 95 1.35 -0.32 -3.87
CA THR A 95 2.52 0.24 -4.56
C THR A 95 2.93 1.58 -3.93
N SER A 96 1.94 2.44 -3.66
CA SER A 96 2.19 3.80 -3.19
C SER A 96 2.88 3.84 -1.84
N ILE A 97 2.49 2.95 -0.91
CA ILE A 97 3.00 2.92 0.46
C ILE A 97 4.41 2.30 0.55
N ALA A 98 4.83 1.51 -0.44
CA ALA A 98 6.16 0.91 -0.47
C ALA A 98 7.27 1.91 -0.82
N ARG A 99 6.98 2.88 -1.70
CA ARG A 99 8.00 3.80 -2.24
C ARG A 99 8.64 4.71 -1.19
N PRO A 100 7.91 5.26 -0.20
CA PRO A 100 8.51 6.06 0.86
C PRO A 100 9.58 5.32 1.67
N LEU A 101 9.35 4.05 2.03
CA LEU A 101 10.31 3.24 2.75
C LEU A 101 11.58 2.98 1.91
N ILE A 102 11.40 2.61 0.64
CA ILE A 102 12.51 2.38 -0.28
C ILE A 102 13.33 3.67 -0.45
N ALA A 103 12.68 4.80 -0.69
CA ALA A 103 13.34 6.10 -0.86
C ALA A 103 14.12 6.53 0.39
N LYS A 104 13.53 6.40 1.58
CA LYS A 104 14.19 6.66 2.87
C LYS A 104 15.47 5.84 3.01
N THR A 105 15.37 4.53 2.82
CA THR A 105 16.51 3.62 3.00
C THR A 105 17.60 3.88 1.97
N GLN A 106 17.21 4.19 0.73
CA GLN A 106 18.16 4.54 -0.33
C GLN A 106 18.91 5.85 -0.01
N ALA A 107 18.23 6.87 0.48
CA ALA A 107 18.85 8.12 0.92
C ALA A 107 19.81 7.91 2.11
N GLN A 108 19.46 7.02 3.05
CA GLN A 108 20.35 6.64 4.16
C GLN A 108 21.61 5.91 3.67
N ILE A 109 21.48 5.02 2.69
CA ILE A 109 22.63 4.35 2.06
C ILE A 109 23.49 5.37 1.30
N ALA A 110 22.89 6.36 0.63
CA ALA A 110 23.64 7.42 -0.03
C ALA A 110 24.49 8.21 0.99
N LEU A 111 23.93 8.57 2.13
CA LEU A 111 24.67 9.21 3.22
C LEU A 111 25.77 8.30 3.77
N GLN A 112 25.48 7.03 4.02
CA GLN A 112 26.43 6.04 4.56
C GLN A 112 27.62 5.81 3.63
N THR A 113 27.42 5.81 2.31
CA THR A 113 28.43 5.51 1.31
C THR A 113 29.12 6.75 0.74
N GLY A 114 28.68 7.94 1.17
CA GLY A 114 29.15 9.22 0.62
C GLY A 114 28.76 9.42 -0.84
N ALA A 115 27.63 8.84 -1.27
CA ALA A 115 27.09 9.04 -2.61
C ALA A 115 26.47 10.44 -2.74
N ASP A 116 26.73 11.09 -3.87
CA ASP A 116 26.24 12.43 -4.18
C ASP A 116 24.96 12.42 -5.05
N ALA A 117 24.54 11.22 -5.47
CA ALA A 117 23.34 11.03 -6.26
C ALA A 117 22.56 9.75 -5.90
N VAL A 118 21.29 9.76 -6.23
CA VAL A 118 20.40 8.58 -6.22
C VAL A 118 19.75 8.40 -7.59
N SER A 119 19.41 7.16 -7.91
CA SER A 119 18.73 6.83 -9.18
C SER A 119 17.64 5.80 -8.96
N HIS A 120 16.59 5.88 -9.78
CA HIS A 120 15.47 4.96 -9.79
C HIS A 120 15.08 4.55 -11.21
N GLY A 121 14.39 3.41 -11.34
CA GLY A 121 13.93 2.87 -12.62
C GLY A 121 12.48 3.25 -12.99
N ALA A 122 11.86 4.16 -12.27
CA ALA A 122 10.50 4.59 -12.55
C ALA A 122 10.41 5.35 -13.89
N THR A 123 9.38 5.02 -14.70
CA THR A 123 9.14 5.68 -15.99
C THR A 123 8.61 7.10 -15.81
N GLY A 124 8.84 7.97 -16.79
CA GLY A 124 8.35 9.35 -16.79
C GLY A 124 6.82 9.50 -16.91
N LYS A 125 6.09 8.40 -17.15
CA LYS A 125 4.61 8.35 -17.26
C LYS A 125 3.92 7.86 -15.99
N GLY A 126 4.68 7.31 -15.01
CA GLY A 126 4.13 6.74 -13.79
C GLY A 126 4.19 7.67 -12.59
N ASN A 127 3.40 7.39 -11.57
CA ASN A 127 3.42 8.11 -10.29
C ASN A 127 4.68 7.82 -9.48
N ASP A 128 5.32 6.67 -9.69
CA ASP A 128 6.43 6.22 -8.85
C ASP A 128 7.63 7.14 -8.86
N GLN A 129 7.93 7.81 -10.00
CA GLN A 129 8.96 8.83 -10.04
C GLN A 129 8.71 9.95 -9.02
N VAL A 130 7.46 10.42 -8.89
CA VAL A 130 7.09 11.45 -7.91
C VAL A 130 7.28 10.92 -6.49
N ARG A 131 6.85 9.71 -6.22
CA ARG A 131 6.95 9.07 -4.89
C ARG A 131 8.39 8.89 -4.45
N PHE A 132 9.27 8.43 -5.35
CA PHE A 132 10.70 8.29 -5.07
C PHE A 132 11.35 9.64 -4.82
N GLU A 133 11.17 10.58 -5.73
CA GLU A 133 11.89 11.86 -5.69
C GLU A 133 11.46 12.73 -4.52
N LEU A 134 10.16 12.82 -4.21
CA LEU A 134 9.69 13.48 -3.00
C LEU A 134 10.24 12.80 -1.73
N GLY A 135 10.35 11.47 -1.73
CA GLY A 135 10.96 10.73 -0.65
C GLY A 135 12.43 11.08 -0.45
N TYR A 136 13.24 11.11 -1.52
CA TYR A 136 14.65 11.47 -1.43
C TYR A 136 14.85 12.89 -0.90
N LEU A 137 14.14 13.85 -1.47
CA LEU A 137 14.24 15.27 -1.09
C LEU A 137 13.77 15.55 0.34
N ALA A 138 12.87 14.73 0.88
CA ALA A 138 12.46 14.82 2.28
C ALA A 138 13.58 14.46 3.27
N PHE A 139 14.51 13.58 2.87
CA PHE A 139 15.64 13.15 3.71
C PHE A 139 16.93 13.91 3.45
N ASN A 140 17.18 14.27 2.21
CA ASN A 140 18.36 15.04 1.83
C ASN A 140 18.05 15.91 0.62
N PRO A 141 17.80 17.22 0.81
CA PRO A 141 17.46 18.14 -0.28
C PRO A 141 18.62 18.39 -1.25
N ASP A 142 19.86 18.08 -0.87
CA ASP A 142 21.05 18.29 -1.69
C ASP A 142 21.37 17.07 -2.59
N LEU A 143 20.66 15.94 -2.43
CA LEU A 143 20.86 14.77 -3.27
C LEU A 143 20.51 15.06 -4.74
N LYS A 144 21.46 14.80 -5.63
CA LYS A 144 21.18 14.80 -7.07
C LYS A 144 20.34 13.58 -7.42
N ILE A 145 19.29 13.79 -8.20
CA ILE A 145 18.39 12.73 -8.64
C ILE A 145 18.65 12.45 -10.12
N ILE A 146 18.97 11.20 -10.44
CA ILE A 146 19.15 10.75 -11.82
C ILE A 146 17.95 9.87 -12.17
N ALA A 147 17.14 10.33 -13.11
CA ALA A 147 15.96 9.63 -13.59
C ALA A 147 16.14 9.21 -15.06
N PRO A 148 16.75 8.06 -15.35
CA PRO A 148 17.19 7.68 -16.70
C PRO A 148 16.08 7.74 -17.75
N TRP A 149 14.86 7.33 -17.41
CA TRP A 149 13.73 7.41 -18.33
C TRP A 149 13.35 8.82 -18.81
N ARG A 150 13.86 9.87 -18.19
CA ARG A 150 13.70 11.27 -18.61
C ARG A 150 14.94 11.82 -19.30
N GLU A 151 16.07 11.10 -19.26
CA GLU A 151 17.36 11.59 -19.71
C GLU A 151 17.91 10.85 -20.93
N TRP A 152 17.62 9.53 -21.05
CA TRP A 152 18.15 8.71 -22.12
C TRP A 152 17.23 8.65 -23.32
N ASP A 153 17.78 8.17 -24.45
CA ASP A 153 17.04 7.92 -25.68
C ASP A 153 16.59 6.45 -25.85
N LEU A 154 16.80 5.61 -24.82
CA LEU A 154 16.40 4.20 -24.77
C LEU A 154 14.90 4.04 -24.49
N ASN A 155 14.06 4.69 -25.29
CA ASN A 155 12.63 4.86 -25.06
C ASN A 155 11.73 3.74 -25.63
N SER A 156 12.32 2.65 -26.15
CA SER A 156 11.59 1.49 -26.65
C SER A 156 12.20 0.19 -26.16
N ARG A 157 11.38 -0.87 -26.12
CA ARG A 157 11.85 -2.21 -25.76
C ARG A 157 12.96 -2.71 -26.68
N GLU A 158 12.89 -2.39 -27.97
CA GLU A 158 13.91 -2.75 -28.96
C GLU A 158 15.25 -2.09 -28.64
N LYS A 159 15.26 -0.78 -28.35
CA LYS A 159 16.47 -0.06 -27.97
C LYS A 159 17.08 -0.58 -26.67
N LEU A 160 16.23 -0.89 -25.67
CA LEU A 160 16.67 -1.49 -24.42
C LEU A 160 17.33 -2.86 -24.65
N LEU A 161 16.74 -3.72 -25.45
CA LEU A 161 17.29 -5.04 -25.79
C LEU A 161 18.60 -4.91 -26.59
N ALA A 162 18.68 -4.01 -27.54
CA ALA A 162 19.90 -3.75 -28.32
C ALA A 162 21.03 -3.24 -27.41
N TYR A 163 20.72 -2.34 -26.48
CA TYR A 163 21.69 -1.85 -25.49
C TYR A 163 22.17 -2.99 -24.58
N ALA A 164 21.24 -3.80 -24.07
CA ALA A 164 21.58 -4.95 -23.22
C ALA A 164 22.48 -5.94 -23.95
N GLN A 165 22.19 -6.27 -25.21
CA GLN A 165 23.01 -7.17 -26.03
C GLN A 165 24.40 -6.61 -26.25
N LYS A 166 24.52 -5.32 -26.59
CA LYS A 166 25.80 -4.62 -26.81
C LYS A 166 26.70 -4.69 -25.57
N HIS A 167 26.12 -4.62 -24.38
CA HIS A 167 26.86 -4.59 -23.11
C HIS A 167 26.90 -5.94 -22.38
N GLY A 168 26.49 -7.05 -23.04
CA GLY A 168 26.53 -8.40 -22.46
C GLY A 168 25.62 -8.60 -21.25
N ILE A 169 24.56 -7.77 -21.12
CA ILE A 169 23.57 -7.92 -20.05
C ILE A 169 22.68 -9.10 -20.39
N ASP A 170 22.60 -10.07 -19.49
CA ASP A 170 21.76 -11.26 -19.68
C ASP A 170 20.28 -10.87 -19.84
N ILE A 171 19.76 -11.11 -21.05
CA ILE A 171 18.37 -10.87 -21.44
C ILE A 171 17.52 -12.14 -21.43
N SER A 172 18.08 -13.27 -20.94
CA SER A 172 17.35 -14.53 -20.92
C SER A 172 16.04 -14.35 -20.13
N LYS A 173 14.93 -14.58 -20.82
CA LYS A 173 13.62 -14.60 -20.16
C LYS A 173 13.62 -15.75 -19.15
N LYS A 174 13.51 -15.48 -17.87
CA LYS A 174 13.16 -16.52 -16.90
C LYS A 174 11.86 -17.17 -17.39
N LYS A 175 11.88 -18.50 -17.65
CA LYS A 175 10.67 -19.27 -17.98
C LYS A 175 9.64 -19.00 -16.88
N GLY A 176 8.44 -18.58 -17.24
CA GLY A 176 7.35 -18.32 -16.30
C GLY A 176 7.19 -16.85 -15.84
N LYS A 177 7.91 -15.87 -16.42
CA LYS A 177 7.59 -14.45 -16.16
C LYS A 177 6.23 -14.10 -16.78
N SER A 178 5.41 -13.42 -15.97
CA SER A 178 4.16 -12.80 -16.43
C SER A 178 4.42 -11.90 -17.65
N PRO A 179 3.53 -11.90 -18.64
CA PRO A 179 3.59 -10.92 -19.72
C PRO A 179 3.26 -9.50 -19.23
N TYR A 180 2.53 -9.38 -18.12
CA TYR A 180 2.12 -8.10 -17.53
C TYR A 180 3.26 -7.40 -16.80
N SER A 181 3.18 -6.07 -16.71
CA SER A 181 3.99 -5.29 -15.76
C SER A 181 3.46 -5.56 -14.35
N MET A 182 4.34 -5.93 -13.45
CA MET A 182 3.98 -6.35 -12.10
C MET A 182 4.87 -5.68 -11.07
N ASP A 183 4.26 -5.28 -9.97
CA ASP A 183 4.93 -4.85 -8.74
C ASP A 183 4.35 -5.64 -7.56
N ALA A 184 5.20 -6.20 -6.73
CA ALA A 184 4.80 -7.04 -5.61
C ALA A 184 5.50 -6.60 -4.31
N ASN A 185 4.77 -6.68 -3.22
CA ASN A 185 5.27 -6.54 -1.85
C ASN A 185 4.35 -7.30 -0.90
N LEU A 186 4.64 -7.26 0.40
CA LEU A 186 3.89 -8.01 1.40
C LEU A 186 2.39 -7.66 1.44
N LEU A 187 2.00 -6.43 1.03
CA LEU A 187 0.61 -5.99 1.05
C LEU A 187 -0.15 -6.41 -0.20
N HIS A 188 0.50 -6.39 -1.39
CA HIS A 188 -0.21 -6.64 -2.64
C HIS A 188 0.66 -7.13 -3.81
N ILE A 189 -0.01 -7.57 -4.89
CA ILE A 189 0.55 -7.60 -6.25
C ILE A 189 -0.29 -6.68 -7.14
N SER A 190 0.37 -5.91 -8.01
CA SER A 190 -0.26 -5.16 -9.10
C SER A 190 0.01 -5.77 -10.46
N TYR A 191 -0.93 -5.61 -11.38
CA TYR A 191 -0.84 -6.02 -12.78
C TYR A 191 -1.29 -4.90 -13.69
N GLU A 192 -0.47 -4.53 -14.67
CA GLU A 192 -0.75 -3.47 -15.64
C GLU A 192 -0.29 -3.86 -17.03
N GLY A 193 -0.86 -3.22 -18.05
CA GLY A 193 -0.41 -3.32 -19.45
C GLY A 193 -1.06 -4.44 -20.25
N LEU A 194 -0.68 -4.56 -21.52
CA LEU A 194 -1.19 -5.54 -22.49
C LEU A 194 -2.73 -5.45 -22.64
N VAL A 195 -3.42 -6.59 -22.49
CA VAL A 195 -4.89 -6.67 -22.62
C VAL A 195 -5.63 -5.83 -21.58
N LEU A 196 -4.98 -5.51 -20.45
CA LEU A 196 -5.56 -4.65 -19.43
C LEU A 196 -5.62 -3.17 -19.83
N GLU A 197 -4.94 -2.76 -20.90
CA GLU A 197 -5.06 -1.40 -21.47
C GLU A 197 -6.43 -1.15 -22.09
N ASP A 198 -7.17 -2.22 -22.43
CA ASP A 198 -8.56 -2.15 -22.83
C ASP A 198 -9.47 -2.43 -21.61
N PRO A 199 -10.18 -1.43 -21.08
CA PRO A 199 -11.05 -1.62 -19.93
C PRO A 199 -12.27 -2.52 -20.19
N ALA A 200 -12.60 -2.82 -21.46
CA ALA A 200 -13.64 -3.75 -21.82
C ALA A 200 -13.18 -5.23 -21.78
N HIS A 201 -11.87 -5.48 -21.70
CA HIS A 201 -11.32 -6.83 -21.65
C HIS A 201 -11.25 -7.33 -20.22
N ALA A 202 -11.85 -8.51 -19.95
CA ALA A 202 -11.77 -9.12 -18.61
C ALA A 202 -10.34 -9.58 -18.30
N PRO A 203 -9.85 -9.43 -17.05
CA PRO A 203 -8.59 -10.03 -16.64
C PRO A 203 -8.61 -11.55 -16.80
N GLU A 204 -7.56 -12.11 -17.37
CA GLU A 204 -7.43 -13.55 -17.54
C GLU A 204 -7.20 -14.25 -16.20
N GLU A 205 -7.80 -15.43 -16.00
CA GLU A 205 -7.73 -16.13 -14.71
C GLU A 205 -6.29 -16.54 -14.33
N ASP A 206 -5.46 -16.88 -15.29
CA ASP A 206 -4.05 -17.27 -15.10
C ASP A 206 -3.12 -16.06 -14.80
N MET A 207 -3.62 -14.83 -14.89
CA MET A 207 -2.90 -13.63 -14.47
C MET A 207 -2.70 -13.61 -12.95
N TRP A 208 -3.73 -14.00 -12.20
CA TRP A 208 -3.74 -13.96 -10.75
C TRP A 208 -2.77 -14.97 -10.15
N ARG A 209 -1.86 -14.54 -9.29
CA ARG A 209 -0.76 -15.38 -8.78
C ARG A 209 -0.93 -15.81 -7.34
N TRP A 210 -1.58 -15.00 -6.53
CA TRP A 210 -1.73 -15.30 -5.11
C TRP A 210 -3.05 -15.98 -4.82
N SER A 211 -4.14 -15.36 -5.20
CA SER A 211 -5.48 -15.79 -4.82
C SER A 211 -6.02 -16.85 -5.75
N LYS A 212 -6.62 -17.87 -5.18
CA LYS A 212 -7.48 -18.81 -5.95
C LYS A 212 -8.65 -18.04 -6.54
N SER A 213 -9.19 -18.54 -7.65
CA SER A 213 -10.50 -18.12 -8.09
C SER A 213 -11.53 -18.35 -6.97
N PRO A 214 -12.47 -17.44 -6.71
CA PRO A 214 -13.57 -17.71 -5.78
C PRO A 214 -14.35 -18.99 -6.12
N LYS A 215 -14.39 -19.40 -7.40
CA LYS A 215 -15.01 -20.64 -7.86
C LYS A 215 -14.26 -21.88 -7.36
N ASP A 216 -12.92 -21.80 -7.30
CA ASP A 216 -12.02 -22.89 -6.94
C ASP A 216 -11.60 -22.86 -5.45
N ALA A 217 -12.04 -21.84 -4.72
CA ALA A 217 -11.84 -21.74 -3.29
C ALA A 217 -12.63 -22.82 -2.53
N PRO A 218 -12.20 -23.20 -1.31
CA PRO A 218 -12.85 -24.24 -0.51
C PRO A 218 -14.35 -24.03 -0.36
N ASN A 219 -15.11 -25.13 -0.38
CA ASN A 219 -16.55 -25.12 -0.10
C ASN A 219 -16.88 -24.99 1.39
N GLU A 220 -15.88 -25.15 2.23
CA GLU A 220 -16.00 -24.95 3.68
C GLU A 220 -15.47 -23.57 4.02
N SER A 221 -16.22 -22.83 4.84
CA SER A 221 -15.77 -21.54 5.37
C SER A 221 -14.71 -21.75 6.46
N GLU A 222 -13.92 -20.72 6.69
CA GLU A 222 -12.92 -20.70 7.76
C GLU A 222 -13.18 -19.53 8.70
N ILE A 223 -13.28 -19.84 10.00
CA ILE A 223 -13.47 -18.83 11.02
C ILE A 223 -12.11 -18.47 11.60
N ILE A 224 -11.84 -17.16 11.70
CA ILE A 224 -10.62 -16.62 12.29
C ILE A 224 -10.94 -15.53 13.31
N GLU A 225 -10.04 -15.35 14.27
CA GLU A 225 -10.11 -14.30 15.28
C GLU A 225 -8.88 -13.39 15.14
N LEU A 226 -9.11 -12.08 15.11
CA LEU A 226 -8.08 -11.06 14.98
C LEU A 226 -8.08 -10.19 16.24
N ASP A 227 -6.95 -10.17 16.97
CA ASP A 227 -6.77 -9.34 18.15
C ASP A 227 -6.06 -8.03 17.80
N PHE A 228 -6.60 -6.92 18.28
CA PHE A 228 -6.10 -5.57 18.01
C PHE A 228 -5.69 -4.86 19.30
N GLN A 229 -4.64 -4.06 19.21
CA GLN A 229 -4.22 -3.11 20.21
C GLN A 229 -3.89 -1.76 19.59
N LYS A 230 -4.59 -0.71 20.01
CA LYS A 230 -4.48 0.65 19.48
C LYS A 230 -4.61 0.68 17.94
N GLY A 231 -5.56 -0.09 17.42
CA GLY A 231 -5.83 -0.20 15.98
C GLY A 231 -4.89 -1.11 15.20
N ASP A 232 -3.77 -1.55 15.76
CA ASP A 232 -2.85 -2.47 15.10
C ASP A 232 -3.20 -3.93 15.39
N LEU A 233 -3.10 -4.79 14.39
CA LEU A 233 -3.22 -6.23 14.54
C LEU A 233 -2.05 -6.77 15.35
N VAL A 234 -2.32 -7.57 16.39
CA VAL A 234 -1.29 -8.12 17.28
C VAL A 234 -1.30 -9.65 17.39
N ALA A 235 -2.42 -10.29 17.05
CA ALA A 235 -2.50 -11.76 17.02
C ALA A 235 -3.60 -12.24 16.07
N ILE A 236 -3.43 -13.47 15.57
CA ILE A 236 -4.41 -14.20 14.76
C ILE A 236 -4.67 -15.53 15.45
N ASN A 237 -5.92 -15.84 15.78
CA ASN A 237 -6.33 -17.03 16.53
C ASN A 237 -5.50 -17.22 17.82
N GLY A 238 -5.18 -16.12 18.51
CA GLY A 238 -4.37 -16.10 19.73
C GLY A 238 -2.86 -16.23 19.50
N GLU A 239 -2.39 -16.48 18.28
CA GLU A 239 -0.97 -16.56 17.92
C GLU A 239 -0.41 -15.15 17.66
N LYS A 240 0.59 -14.75 18.45
CA LYS A 240 1.33 -13.50 18.26
C LYS A 240 2.47 -13.73 17.28
N LEU A 241 2.54 -12.89 16.24
CA LEU A 241 3.57 -12.94 15.22
C LEU A 241 4.20 -11.55 15.07
N SER A 242 5.32 -11.47 14.32
CA SER A 242 5.86 -10.18 13.91
C SER A 242 4.89 -9.47 12.96
N PRO A 243 4.97 -8.15 12.78
CA PRO A 243 4.11 -7.42 11.85
C PRO A 243 4.08 -8.03 10.44
N ALA A 244 5.24 -8.39 9.90
CA ALA A 244 5.34 -9.08 8.63
C ALA A 244 4.71 -10.48 8.67
N GLY A 245 4.91 -11.23 9.77
CA GLY A 245 4.31 -12.54 9.97
C GLY A 245 2.77 -12.49 10.00
N LEU A 246 2.19 -11.49 10.67
CA LEU A 246 0.75 -11.28 10.73
C LEU A 246 0.16 -11.05 9.33
N LEU A 247 0.76 -10.15 8.54
CA LEU A 247 0.27 -9.86 7.20
C LEU A 247 0.47 -11.05 6.24
N THR A 248 1.60 -11.77 6.37
CA THR A 248 1.84 -13.02 5.62
C THR A 248 0.75 -14.04 5.90
N LYS A 249 0.42 -14.25 7.18
CA LYS A 249 -0.64 -15.21 7.58
C LYS A 249 -2.01 -14.80 7.04
N LEU A 250 -2.34 -13.52 7.09
CA LEU A 250 -3.59 -13.02 6.48
C LEU A 250 -3.60 -13.19 4.96
N ASN A 251 -2.46 -13.01 4.29
CA ASN A 251 -2.35 -13.28 2.85
C ASN A 251 -2.61 -14.76 2.53
N GLU A 252 -2.01 -15.68 3.28
CA GLU A 252 -2.24 -17.12 3.09
C GLU A 252 -3.73 -17.48 3.20
N LEU A 253 -4.40 -16.96 4.24
CA LEU A 253 -5.83 -17.17 4.47
C LEU A 253 -6.68 -16.56 3.36
N GLY A 254 -6.41 -15.30 2.98
CA GLY A 254 -7.12 -14.61 1.93
C GLY A 254 -6.92 -15.25 0.55
N CYS A 255 -5.70 -15.65 0.23
CA CYS A 255 -5.38 -16.37 -1.00
C CYS A 255 -6.13 -17.69 -1.12
N LYS A 256 -6.16 -18.48 -0.03
CA LYS A 256 -6.88 -19.76 0.07
C LYS A 256 -8.37 -19.59 -0.25
N HIS A 257 -8.99 -18.51 0.24
CA HIS A 257 -10.42 -18.24 0.10
C HIS A 257 -10.78 -17.32 -1.06
N GLY A 258 -9.81 -16.97 -1.94
CA GLY A 258 -10.07 -16.16 -3.15
C GLY A 258 -10.41 -14.70 -2.85
N ILE A 259 -9.93 -14.16 -1.75
CA ILE A 259 -10.20 -12.81 -1.27
C ILE A 259 -9.19 -11.81 -1.84
N GLY A 260 -9.65 -10.57 -2.11
CA GLY A 260 -8.79 -9.42 -2.33
C GLY A 260 -8.40 -9.14 -3.77
N ARG A 261 -9.09 -9.68 -4.77
CA ARG A 261 -8.94 -9.30 -6.18
C ARG A 261 -9.69 -7.99 -6.45
N LEU A 262 -9.02 -7.09 -7.15
CA LEU A 262 -9.57 -5.79 -7.55
C LEU A 262 -9.20 -5.49 -9.00
N ASP A 263 -10.13 -4.90 -9.74
CA ASP A 263 -9.94 -4.35 -11.07
C ASP A 263 -10.51 -2.92 -11.07
N ILE A 264 -9.65 -1.91 -11.20
CA ILE A 264 -10.02 -0.51 -11.09
C ILE A 264 -9.40 0.34 -12.20
N VAL A 265 -10.15 1.32 -12.68
CA VAL A 265 -9.63 2.44 -13.49
C VAL A 265 -9.43 3.64 -12.58
N GLU A 266 -8.19 3.86 -12.17
CA GLU A 266 -7.80 4.92 -11.24
C GLU A 266 -7.29 6.17 -11.94
N ASN A 267 -7.30 7.31 -11.23
CA ASN A 267 -6.76 8.57 -11.74
C ASN A 267 -5.33 8.76 -11.21
N ARG A 268 -4.34 8.67 -12.12
CA ARG A 268 -2.95 8.93 -11.77
C ARG A 268 -2.72 10.39 -11.41
N TYR A 269 -1.82 10.65 -10.48
CA TYR A 269 -1.44 12.01 -10.07
C TYR A 269 -0.85 12.82 -11.23
N VAL A 270 -0.17 12.16 -12.16
CA VAL A 270 0.35 12.76 -13.39
C VAL A 270 -0.73 13.09 -14.44
N GLY A 271 -2.02 12.91 -14.12
CA GLY A 271 -3.15 13.48 -14.87
C GLY A 271 -3.83 12.55 -15.88
N MET A 272 -3.53 11.26 -15.90
CA MET A 272 -4.18 10.30 -16.79
C MET A 272 -4.93 9.21 -16.02
N LYS A 273 -5.92 8.59 -16.66
CA LYS A 273 -6.54 7.37 -16.17
C LYS A 273 -5.67 6.16 -16.48
N SER A 274 -5.64 5.20 -15.58
CA SER A 274 -4.92 3.93 -15.75
C SER A 274 -5.70 2.80 -15.12
N ARG A 275 -5.81 1.68 -15.82
CA ARG A 275 -6.38 0.47 -15.25
C ARG A 275 -5.28 -0.33 -14.57
N GLY A 276 -5.54 -0.75 -13.35
CA GLY A 276 -4.73 -1.68 -12.57
C GLY A 276 -5.58 -2.81 -12.03
N CYS A 277 -5.04 -4.02 -12.07
CA CYS A 277 -5.60 -5.15 -11.34
C CYS A 277 -4.70 -5.45 -10.14
N TYR A 278 -5.31 -5.74 -8.99
CA TYR A 278 -4.59 -5.90 -7.74
C TYR A 278 -5.02 -7.15 -6.99
N GLU A 279 -4.09 -7.78 -6.29
CA GLU A 279 -4.37 -8.80 -5.28
C GLU A 279 -3.92 -8.26 -3.92
N THR A 280 -4.85 -8.07 -2.99
CA THR A 280 -4.59 -7.54 -1.65
C THR A 280 -5.33 -8.37 -0.60
N PRO A 281 -5.05 -9.69 -0.52
CA PRO A 281 -5.86 -10.61 0.28
C PRO A 281 -5.83 -10.31 1.77
N GLY A 282 -4.66 -10.20 2.36
CA GLY A 282 -4.51 -9.90 3.79
C GLY A 282 -4.97 -8.49 4.14
N GLY A 283 -4.68 -7.51 3.28
CA GLY A 283 -5.14 -6.13 3.49
C GLY A 283 -6.67 -6.02 3.46
N THR A 284 -7.36 -6.77 2.61
CA THR A 284 -8.83 -6.80 2.56
C THR A 284 -9.43 -7.35 3.85
N ILE A 285 -8.85 -8.43 4.38
CA ILE A 285 -9.27 -9.01 5.67
C ILE A 285 -9.02 -8.02 6.81
N LEU A 286 -7.81 -7.44 6.86
CA LEU A 286 -7.41 -6.50 7.91
C LEU A 286 -8.30 -5.26 7.94
N LEU A 287 -8.57 -4.64 6.78
CA LEU A 287 -9.43 -3.48 6.68
C LEU A 287 -10.84 -3.78 7.22
N LYS A 288 -11.42 -4.90 6.80
CA LYS A 288 -12.76 -5.31 7.22
C LYS A 288 -12.84 -5.52 8.74
N ALA A 289 -11.83 -6.16 9.32
CA ALA A 289 -11.74 -6.39 10.76
C ALA A 289 -11.55 -5.10 11.54
N HIS A 290 -10.62 -4.24 11.11
CA HIS A 290 -10.32 -2.97 11.76
C HIS A 290 -11.56 -2.06 11.82
N ARG A 291 -12.25 -1.88 10.70
CA ARG A 291 -13.51 -1.13 10.67
C ARG A 291 -14.61 -1.74 11.55
N ALA A 292 -14.65 -3.08 11.66
CA ALA A 292 -15.59 -3.75 12.54
C ALA A 292 -15.30 -3.48 14.02
N LEU A 293 -14.03 -3.44 14.41
CA LEU A 293 -13.62 -3.06 15.76
C LEU A 293 -13.99 -1.60 16.07
N GLU A 294 -13.64 -0.69 15.17
CA GLU A 294 -13.96 0.74 15.33
C GLU A 294 -15.46 0.99 15.50
N SER A 295 -16.32 0.17 14.89
CA SER A 295 -17.77 0.33 15.00
C SER A 295 -18.30 0.19 16.44
N ILE A 296 -17.50 -0.37 17.36
CA ILE A 296 -17.86 -0.50 18.78
C ILE A 296 -16.94 0.30 19.71
N THR A 297 -15.83 0.86 19.22
CA THR A 297 -14.83 1.55 20.05
C THR A 297 -14.69 3.03 19.74
N LEU A 298 -15.14 3.49 18.57
CA LEU A 298 -15.17 4.91 18.26
C LEU A 298 -16.55 5.51 18.49
N ASP A 299 -16.55 6.70 19.05
CA ASP A 299 -17.75 7.52 19.12
C ASP A 299 -18.18 7.97 17.71
N ARG A 300 -19.48 8.29 17.57
CA ARG A 300 -20.09 8.62 16.28
C ARG A 300 -19.37 9.78 15.56
N GLU A 301 -19.13 10.89 16.27
CA GLU A 301 -18.57 12.10 15.67
C GLU A 301 -17.09 11.90 15.30
N ALA A 302 -16.32 11.18 16.14
CA ALA A 302 -14.94 10.82 15.85
C ALA A 302 -14.84 9.89 14.63
N ALA A 303 -15.72 8.89 14.54
CA ALA A 303 -15.77 7.98 13.38
C ALA A 303 -16.10 8.72 12.07
N HIS A 304 -17.09 9.63 12.10
CA HIS A 304 -17.46 10.44 10.93
C HIS A 304 -16.33 11.37 10.50
N LEU A 305 -15.70 12.09 11.45
CA LEU A 305 -14.57 12.97 11.16
C LEU A 305 -13.41 12.19 10.51
N LYS A 306 -13.11 11.00 11.03
CA LYS A 306 -12.08 10.13 10.47
C LYS A 306 -12.41 9.71 9.05
N ASP A 307 -13.66 9.31 8.78
CA ASP A 307 -14.11 8.91 7.43
C ASP A 307 -14.10 10.09 6.45
N GLU A 308 -14.39 11.33 6.89
CA GLU A 308 -14.26 12.53 6.06
C GLU A 308 -12.81 12.84 5.69
N LEU A 309 -11.85 12.59 6.59
CA LEU A 309 -10.43 12.86 6.37
C LEU A 309 -9.71 11.74 5.59
N MET A 310 -10.24 10.52 5.58
CA MET A 310 -9.63 9.36 4.95
C MET A 310 -9.31 9.58 3.45
N PRO A 311 -10.19 10.15 2.60
CA PRO A 311 -9.88 10.36 1.19
C PRO A 311 -8.69 11.32 0.99
N LYS A 312 -8.57 12.32 1.85
CA LYS A 312 -7.43 13.25 1.83
C LYS A 312 -6.14 12.55 2.21
N TYR A 313 -6.19 11.74 3.27
CA TYR A 313 -5.04 10.95 3.71
C TYR A 313 -4.60 9.94 2.63
N ALA A 314 -5.54 9.21 2.03
CA ALA A 314 -5.27 8.27 0.95
C ALA A 314 -4.64 8.95 -0.28
N SER A 315 -5.14 10.14 -0.65
CA SER A 315 -4.59 10.93 -1.75
C SER A 315 -3.16 11.39 -1.49
N LEU A 316 -2.82 11.76 -0.25
CA LEU A 316 -1.44 12.13 0.10
C LEU A 316 -0.49 10.94 -0.08
N ILE A 317 -0.89 9.74 0.34
CA ILE A 317 -0.09 8.53 0.13
C ILE A 317 0.04 8.22 -1.36
N TYR A 318 -1.08 8.22 -2.08
CA TYR A 318 -1.11 7.91 -3.52
C TYR A 318 -0.19 8.84 -4.32
N ASN A 319 -0.17 10.12 -3.98
CA ASN A 319 0.58 11.17 -4.64
C ASN A 319 2.06 11.26 -4.19
N GLY A 320 2.50 10.48 -3.19
CA GLY A 320 3.90 10.44 -2.74
C GLY A 320 4.24 11.38 -1.58
N TYR A 321 3.25 11.96 -0.91
CA TYR A 321 3.41 12.92 0.20
C TYR A 321 3.48 12.25 1.58
N TRP A 322 4.06 11.04 1.68
CA TRP A 322 4.18 10.33 2.96
C TRP A 322 4.90 11.15 4.04
N PHE A 323 5.93 11.89 3.67
CA PHE A 323 6.74 12.69 4.61
C PHE A 323 6.27 14.15 4.73
N SER A 324 5.13 14.51 4.15
CA SER A 324 4.64 15.87 4.21
C SER A 324 4.07 16.24 5.59
N PRO A 325 4.16 17.52 6.00
CA PRO A 325 3.61 17.98 7.28
C PRO A 325 2.12 17.66 7.44
N GLU A 326 1.31 17.87 6.39
CA GLU A 326 -0.12 17.63 6.44
C GLU A 326 -0.46 16.14 6.63
N ARG A 327 0.33 15.21 6.04
CA ARG A 327 0.13 13.78 6.31
C ARG A 327 0.49 13.45 7.76
N MET A 328 1.57 14.05 8.28
CA MET A 328 1.97 13.84 9.67
C MET A 328 0.91 14.37 10.67
N MET A 329 0.30 15.53 10.38
CA MET A 329 -0.80 16.07 11.19
C MET A 329 -2.02 15.16 11.16
N LEU A 330 -2.41 14.63 9.98
CA LEU A 330 -3.51 13.69 9.86
C LEU A 330 -3.20 12.38 10.59
N GLN A 331 -1.94 11.89 10.53
CA GLN A 331 -1.54 10.68 11.27
C GLN A 331 -1.69 10.87 12.78
N ALA A 332 -1.28 12.01 13.32
CA ALA A 332 -1.43 12.28 14.75
C ALA A 332 -2.91 12.27 15.17
N LEU A 333 -3.82 12.83 14.37
CA LEU A 333 -5.25 12.78 14.61
C LEU A 333 -5.78 11.33 14.54
N ILE A 334 -5.35 10.58 13.53
CA ILE A 334 -5.73 9.18 13.36
C ILE A 334 -5.22 8.35 14.54
N ASP A 335 -3.96 8.50 14.94
CA ASP A 335 -3.38 7.75 16.05
C ASP A 335 -4.09 8.03 17.38
N GLU A 336 -4.49 9.29 17.62
CA GLU A 336 -5.30 9.64 18.79
C GLU A 336 -6.65 8.89 18.79
N SER A 337 -7.29 8.77 17.63
CA SER A 337 -8.55 8.03 17.52
C SER A 337 -8.42 6.53 17.82
N GLN A 338 -7.20 6.00 17.76
CA GLN A 338 -6.94 4.55 17.91
C GLN A 338 -6.56 4.12 19.33
N ILE A 339 -6.41 5.06 20.27
CA ILE A 339 -6.00 4.74 21.65
C ILE A 339 -6.92 3.69 22.28
N HIS A 340 -8.22 3.76 21.97
CA HIS A 340 -9.26 2.87 22.45
C HIS A 340 -9.70 1.79 21.44
N ALA A 341 -9.05 1.69 20.30
CA ALA A 341 -9.32 0.62 19.32
C ALA A 341 -8.62 -0.69 19.74
N ASN A 342 -9.07 -1.26 20.88
CA ASN A 342 -8.56 -2.49 21.47
C ASN A 342 -9.66 -3.53 21.52
N GLY A 343 -9.38 -4.75 21.10
CA GLY A 343 -10.39 -5.82 21.14
C GLY A 343 -10.15 -6.91 20.12
N ARG A 344 -11.17 -7.71 19.92
CA ARG A 344 -11.16 -8.88 19.04
C ARG A 344 -12.28 -8.80 18.03
N VAL A 345 -11.97 -9.20 16.80
CA VAL A 345 -12.96 -9.37 15.73
C VAL A 345 -12.92 -10.81 15.23
N LYS A 346 -14.10 -11.42 15.14
CA LYS A 346 -14.30 -12.75 14.59
C LYS A 346 -14.84 -12.64 13.18
N LEU A 347 -14.16 -13.28 12.25
CA LEU A 347 -14.47 -13.25 10.82
C LEU A 347 -14.73 -14.66 10.31
N GLU A 348 -15.61 -14.77 9.32
CA GLU A 348 -15.80 -15.96 8.50
C GLU A 348 -15.33 -15.65 7.07
N LEU A 349 -14.39 -16.46 6.56
CA LEU A 349 -13.81 -16.35 5.24
C LEU A 349 -14.44 -17.38 4.31
N TYR A 350 -15.00 -16.94 3.19
CA TYR A 350 -15.66 -17.84 2.27
C TYR A 350 -15.73 -17.28 0.85
N LYS A 351 -15.13 -17.95 -0.11
CA LYS A 351 -15.27 -17.71 -1.57
C LYS A 351 -15.27 -16.23 -1.97
N GLY A 352 -14.20 -15.53 -1.67
CA GLY A 352 -14.01 -14.10 -1.97
C GLY A 352 -14.59 -13.14 -0.94
N ASN A 353 -15.32 -13.64 0.07
CA ASN A 353 -15.99 -12.82 1.06
C ASN A 353 -15.31 -12.86 2.41
N VAL A 354 -15.35 -11.72 3.11
CA VAL A 354 -14.98 -11.56 4.51
C VAL A 354 -16.23 -11.12 5.28
N MET A 355 -16.78 -11.99 6.10
CA MET A 355 -17.98 -11.72 6.88
C MET A 355 -17.61 -11.50 8.33
N VAL A 356 -18.08 -10.41 8.93
CA VAL A 356 -17.95 -10.15 10.37
C VAL A 356 -19.03 -10.90 11.10
N ILE A 357 -18.63 -11.86 11.95
CA ILE A 357 -19.56 -12.69 12.73
C ILE A 357 -19.50 -12.40 14.24
N GLY A 358 -18.56 -11.56 14.69
CA GLY A 358 -18.48 -11.13 16.08
C GLY A 358 -17.44 -10.03 16.26
N ARG A 359 -17.61 -9.24 17.29
CA ARG A 359 -16.65 -8.23 17.75
C ARG A 359 -16.82 -8.01 19.24
N GLU A 360 -15.69 -7.84 19.95
CA GLU A 360 -15.67 -7.60 21.36
C GLU A 360 -14.54 -6.67 21.78
N SER A 361 -14.78 -5.88 22.80
CA SER A 361 -13.77 -5.08 23.48
C SER A 361 -14.12 -5.06 24.96
N ALA A 362 -13.22 -5.53 25.81
CA ALA A 362 -13.51 -5.71 27.22
C ALA A 362 -13.66 -4.38 27.97
N ASN A 363 -12.89 -3.37 27.60
CA ASN A 363 -12.80 -2.11 28.35
C ASN A 363 -13.11 -0.85 27.51
N ASP A 364 -13.07 -0.95 26.18
CA ASP A 364 -13.16 0.22 25.30
C ASP A 364 -14.45 0.23 24.44
N SER A 365 -15.35 -0.77 24.63
CA SER A 365 -16.61 -0.80 23.89
C SER A 365 -17.55 0.32 24.32
N LEU A 366 -18.02 1.09 23.36
CA LEU A 366 -19.11 2.07 23.50
C LEU A 366 -20.49 1.44 23.22
N PHE A 367 -20.51 0.18 22.75
CA PHE A 367 -21.77 -0.54 22.56
C PHE A 367 -22.25 -1.07 23.90
N ASN A 368 -23.39 -0.57 24.34
CA ASN A 368 -24.02 -1.00 25.58
C ASN A 368 -25.44 -1.51 25.28
N ALA A 369 -25.64 -2.81 25.50
CA ALA A 369 -26.89 -3.49 25.17
C ALA A 369 -28.10 -2.89 25.92
N ALA A 370 -27.93 -2.39 27.15
CA ALA A 370 -29.00 -1.80 27.93
C ALA A 370 -29.57 -0.52 27.28
N TYR A 371 -28.74 0.27 26.56
CA TYR A 371 -29.17 1.44 25.81
C TYR A 371 -29.69 1.13 24.41
N CYS A 372 -29.41 -0.06 23.88
CA CYS A 372 -29.76 -0.46 22.52
C CYS A 372 -30.98 -1.36 22.43
N THR A 373 -31.48 -1.86 23.57
CA THR A 373 -32.67 -2.73 23.61
C THR A 373 -33.93 -1.95 23.24
N PHE A 374 -34.89 -2.63 22.62
CA PHE A 374 -36.23 -2.11 22.37
C PHE A 374 -37.15 -2.28 23.59
N GLU A 375 -36.71 -3.01 24.61
CA GLU A 375 -37.43 -3.13 25.86
C GLU A 375 -37.28 -1.85 26.71
N ASP A 376 -38.33 -1.47 27.42
CA ASP A 376 -38.27 -0.32 28.33
C ASP A 376 -37.64 -0.78 29.65
N ASP A 377 -36.39 -0.49 29.85
CA ASP A 377 -35.58 -0.81 31.00
C ASP A 377 -35.25 0.40 31.90
N GLU A 378 -35.91 1.55 31.63
CA GLU A 378 -35.75 2.80 32.39
C GLU A 378 -34.34 3.42 32.34
N VAL A 379 -33.47 2.97 31.41
CA VAL A 379 -32.07 3.47 31.29
C VAL A 379 -32.04 4.95 30.89
N TYR A 380 -33.01 5.39 30.07
CA TYR A 380 -33.20 6.82 29.73
C TYR A 380 -34.68 7.10 29.47
N ASN A 381 -35.06 8.39 29.59
CA ASN A 381 -36.43 8.81 29.35
C ASN A 381 -36.69 8.99 27.84
N GLN A 382 -37.43 8.08 27.25
CA GLN A 382 -37.78 8.14 25.80
C GLN A 382 -38.54 9.40 25.40
N LYS A 383 -39.22 10.11 26.34
CA LYS A 383 -39.92 11.38 26.08
C LYS A 383 -38.96 12.52 25.69
N ASP A 384 -37.69 12.46 26.07
CA ASP A 384 -36.70 13.48 25.75
C ASP A 384 -36.48 13.60 24.25
N ALA A 385 -36.64 12.52 23.50
CA ALA A 385 -36.57 12.52 22.03
C ALA A 385 -37.57 13.51 21.40
N ALA A 386 -38.72 13.74 21.98
CA ALA A 386 -39.73 14.64 21.46
C ALA A 386 -39.23 16.11 21.44
N GLY A 387 -38.51 16.54 22.48
CA GLY A 387 -37.90 17.86 22.54
C GLY A 387 -36.79 18.03 21.49
N PHE A 388 -35.89 17.05 21.42
CA PHE A 388 -34.83 17.03 20.43
C PHE A 388 -35.36 17.09 18.99
N ILE A 389 -36.39 16.28 18.66
CA ILE A 389 -37.02 16.26 17.33
C ILE A 389 -37.65 17.62 17.00
N LYS A 390 -38.41 18.23 17.96
CA LYS A 390 -39.06 19.54 17.75
C LYS A 390 -38.05 20.63 17.40
N LEU A 391 -36.91 20.67 18.12
CA LEU A 391 -35.86 21.66 17.84
C LEU A 391 -35.22 21.44 16.46
N ASN A 392 -34.88 20.19 16.12
CA ASN A 392 -34.33 19.87 14.80
C ASN A 392 -35.32 20.09 13.66
N ALA A 393 -36.65 19.94 13.92
CA ALA A 393 -37.71 20.17 12.94
C ALA A 393 -37.98 21.65 12.66
N LEU A 394 -37.53 22.62 13.51
CA LEU A 394 -37.83 24.04 13.33
C LEU A 394 -37.51 24.56 11.93
N ARG A 395 -36.39 24.15 11.37
CA ARG A 395 -35.96 24.53 10.00
C ARG A 395 -36.99 24.12 8.94
N PHE A 396 -37.61 22.93 9.07
CA PHE A 396 -38.63 22.44 8.17
C PHE A 396 -39.94 23.15 8.41
N ILE A 397 -40.34 23.36 9.66
CA ILE A 397 -41.56 24.06 10.07
C ILE A 397 -41.56 25.51 9.53
N ILE A 398 -40.43 26.23 9.72
CA ILE A 398 -40.29 27.60 9.24
C ILE A 398 -40.32 27.65 7.71
N ALA A 399 -39.62 26.76 7.04
CA ALA A 399 -39.62 26.69 5.59
C ALA A 399 -41.02 26.39 5.01
N GLY A 400 -41.74 25.44 5.61
CA GLY A 400 -43.10 25.11 5.22
C GLY A 400 -44.07 26.28 5.44
N LYS A 401 -43.99 26.99 6.57
CA LYS A 401 -44.77 28.20 6.83
C LYS A 401 -44.52 29.31 5.81
N ASN A 402 -43.31 29.39 5.27
CA ASN A 402 -42.91 30.32 4.21
C ASN A 402 -43.26 29.81 2.79
N GLY A 403 -44.05 28.74 2.68
CA GLY A 403 -44.49 28.21 1.39
C GLY A 403 -43.46 27.40 0.60
N ARG A 404 -42.28 27.05 1.23
CA ARG A 404 -41.29 26.14 0.59
C ARG A 404 -41.82 24.72 0.59
N LYS A 405 -41.78 24.07 -0.58
CA LYS A 405 -42.03 22.64 -0.75
C LYS A 405 -40.66 21.92 -0.76
N PHE A 406 -40.58 20.76 -0.11
CA PHE A 406 -39.41 19.90 -0.09
C PHE A 406 -39.60 18.74 -1.07
#